data_2f0a760394bb72537f2570ee5526c212
#
_entry.id   2f0a760394bb72537f2570ee5526c212
#
_cell.length_a   1.000
_cell.length_b   1.000
_cell.length_c   1.000
_cell.angle_alpha   90.00
_cell.angle_beta   90.00
_cell.angle_gamma   90.00
#
_symmetry.space_group_name_H-M   'P 1'
#
loop_
_entity.id
_entity.type
_entity.pdbx_description
1 polymer ?
#
loop_
_entity_poly.entity_id
_entity_poly.type
_entity_poly.pdbx_seq_one_letter_code
_entity_poly.pdbx_strand_id
1 'polypeptide(L)'
;MYDLKDLLQKSIEENASDVHFTVGKPPCYRIDGVLTAIEGERLMPDTLEELLFPIMEERHREELKYDGQTDFAYAIAGVGRFRVNVFRQRGTLASVMRCLPFEIPEPENLGIPKEVVEVTNRKRGLVLVTGPTGIGKSTTLASLLHVINQSYPYHIITLEDPIEYLHRHDKSIVNQREIGSDSGSYGAALRAALREDPDVILVGEMRDLETISTAITAAETGHLVFSTLHTIGADKTIDRIIDVFPPDQQQQIRIQLAAVLECVVSQQLIRKEHGGRVAALEVLFANNAVRNLIREGKTFQIPSVMQTSRRAGMITMDDALYDLFIRGEISQDAVVTYAQDPVAMNRKVNFEI
;
A
#
# COMPACT_ATOMS: atom_id res chain seq x y z
N MET A 1 14.42 28.26 21.05
CA MET A 1 13.74 28.36 19.74
C MET A 1 13.82 26.98 19.13
N TYR A 2 12.71 26.40 18.65
CA TYR A 2 12.71 25.10 18.01
C TYR A 2 13.25 25.18 16.58
N ASP A 3 14.03 24.19 16.19
CA ASP A 3 14.40 23.95 14.78
C ASP A 3 13.61 22.75 14.27
N LEU A 4 12.91 22.90 13.14
CA LEU A 4 12.04 21.84 12.59
C LEU A 4 12.86 20.63 12.17
N LYS A 5 14.06 20.83 11.60
CA LYS A 5 14.92 19.74 11.16
C LYS A 5 15.38 18.90 12.35
N ASP A 6 15.79 19.54 13.44
CA ASP A 6 16.24 18.85 14.66
C ASP A 6 15.10 18.06 15.29
N LEU A 7 13.88 18.64 15.32
CA LEU A 7 12.68 17.94 15.83
C LEU A 7 12.34 16.70 14.99
N LEU A 8 12.40 16.83 13.67
CA LEU A 8 12.09 15.72 12.76
C LEU A 8 13.19 14.65 12.77
N GLN A 9 14.46 15.03 12.87
CA GLN A 9 15.55 14.09 13.03
C GLN A 9 15.40 13.28 14.33
N LYS A 10 15.15 13.95 15.45
CA LYS A 10 14.93 13.29 16.73
C LYS A 10 13.71 12.38 16.72
N SER A 11 12.64 12.73 15.99
CA SER A 11 11.47 11.86 15.86
C SER A 11 11.79 10.52 15.20
N ILE A 12 12.70 10.50 14.22
CA ILE A 12 13.17 9.26 13.57
C ILE A 12 14.02 8.45 14.55
N GLU A 13 14.95 9.09 15.28
CA GLU A 13 15.83 8.45 16.27
C GLU A 13 15.03 7.78 17.40
N GLU A 14 13.92 8.41 17.80
CA GLU A 14 13.00 7.88 18.83
C GLU A 14 11.92 6.91 18.29
N ASN A 15 11.97 6.55 17.00
CA ASN A 15 10.97 5.70 16.32
C ASN A 15 9.53 6.22 16.46
N ALA A 16 9.34 7.53 16.42
CA ALA A 16 8.03 8.13 16.42
C ALA A 16 7.30 7.88 15.09
N SER A 17 6.03 7.53 15.14
CA SER A 17 5.20 7.40 13.95
C SER A 17 4.71 8.74 13.42
N ASP A 18 4.44 9.69 14.30
CA ASP A 18 3.93 11.02 13.95
C ASP A 18 4.49 12.08 14.90
N VAL A 19 4.67 13.30 14.38
CA VAL A 19 5.01 14.50 15.14
C VAL A 19 3.82 15.45 15.10
N HIS A 20 3.39 15.92 16.26
CA HIS A 20 2.24 16.82 16.40
C HIS A 20 2.69 18.19 16.88
N PHE A 21 2.23 19.22 16.17
CA PHE A 21 2.46 20.62 16.50
C PHE A 21 1.10 21.30 16.75
N THR A 22 0.91 21.88 17.92
CA THR A 22 -0.27 22.66 18.25
C THR A 22 0.03 23.75 19.25
N VAL A 23 -0.69 24.88 19.16
CA VAL A 23 -0.51 26.00 20.08
C VAL A 23 -0.83 25.62 21.52
N GLY A 24 -0.01 26.09 22.45
CA GLY A 24 -0.21 25.90 23.90
C GLY A 24 0.38 24.60 24.46
N LYS A 25 1.00 23.76 23.63
CA LYS A 25 1.77 22.59 24.06
C LYS A 25 3.17 22.60 23.43
N PRO A 26 4.18 21.95 24.04
CA PRO A 26 5.40 21.58 23.33
C PRO A 26 5.08 20.63 22.16
N PRO A 27 5.97 20.50 21.16
CA PRO A 27 5.83 19.45 20.16
C PRO A 27 5.65 18.07 20.81
N CYS A 28 4.85 17.19 20.20
CA CYS A 28 4.57 15.87 20.75
C CYS A 28 4.93 14.81 19.73
N TYR A 29 5.57 13.73 20.19
CA TYR A 29 5.82 12.54 19.39
C TYR A 29 4.79 11.45 19.71
N ARG A 30 4.38 10.72 18.69
CA ARG A 30 3.61 9.49 18.87
C ARG A 30 4.57 8.31 18.80
N ILE A 31 4.84 7.70 19.96
CA ILE A 31 5.73 6.53 20.09
C ILE A 31 4.86 5.38 20.61
N ASP A 32 4.88 4.23 19.93
CA ASP A 32 4.05 3.05 20.26
C ASP A 32 2.56 3.36 20.47
N GLY A 33 2.04 4.31 19.69
CA GLY A 33 0.65 4.76 19.76
C GLY A 33 0.37 5.79 20.86
N VAL A 34 1.32 6.07 21.76
CA VAL A 34 1.17 7.04 22.86
C VAL A 34 1.73 8.41 22.45
N LEU A 35 0.95 9.48 22.72
CA LEU A 35 1.37 10.86 22.48
C LEU A 35 2.16 11.38 23.69
N THR A 36 3.46 11.62 23.46
CA THR A 36 4.40 12.10 24.50
C THR A 36 4.90 13.49 24.12
N ALA A 37 4.76 14.46 25.00
CA ALA A 37 5.33 15.78 24.80
C ALA A 37 6.84 15.73 25.00
N ILE A 38 7.59 16.40 24.10
CA ILE A 38 9.03 16.57 24.29
C ILE A 38 9.31 17.66 25.33
N GLU A 39 10.46 17.62 25.96
CA GLU A 39 10.90 18.69 26.87
C GLU A 39 11.09 20.00 26.09
N GLY A 40 10.52 21.07 26.60
CA GLY A 40 10.68 22.38 25.99
C GLY A 40 9.50 23.33 26.23
N GLU A 41 9.55 24.49 25.61
CA GLU A 41 8.55 25.53 25.73
C GLU A 41 7.26 25.19 24.95
N ARG A 42 6.14 25.79 25.37
CA ARG A 42 4.88 25.69 24.62
C ARG A 42 4.97 26.45 23.32
N LEU A 43 4.47 25.86 22.25
CA LEU A 43 4.36 26.51 20.96
C LEU A 43 3.37 27.67 21.01
N MET A 44 3.81 28.81 20.50
CA MET A 44 2.97 30.01 20.32
C MET A 44 2.55 30.12 18.85
N PRO A 45 1.50 30.89 18.51
CA PRO A 45 1.06 31.03 17.12
C PRO A 45 2.20 31.43 16.15
N ASP A 46 2.95 32.44 16.51
CA ASP A 46 4.07 32.95 15.68
C ASP A 46 5.16 31.90 15.49
N THR A 47 5.48 31.14 16.54
CA THR A 47 6.47 30.04 16.47
C THR A 47 6.02 28.93 15.51
N LEU A 48 4.72 28.62 15.47
CA LEU A 48 4.19 27.65 14.51
C LEU A 48 4.27 28.13 13.06
N GLU A 49 3.98 29.41 12.83
CA GLU A 49 4.13 30.01 11.50
C GLU A 49 5.58 30.01 11.05
N GLU A 50 6.50 30.37 11.94
CA GLU A 50 7.96 30.33 11.67
C GLU A 50 8.47 28.92 11.35
N LEU A 51 7.92 27.88 11.96
CA LEU A 51 8.29 26.48 11.71
C LEU A 51 7.69 25.94 10.41
N LEU A 52 6.43 26.29 10.10
CA LEU A 52 5.67 25.63 9.04
C LEU A 52 5.76 26.37 7.69
N PHE A 53 5.69 27.70 7.66
CA PHE A 53 5.71 28.43 6.39
C PHE A 53 6.98 28.24 5.54
N PRO A 54 8.19 28.09 6.10
CA PRO A 54 9.39 27.87 5.29
C PRO A 54 9.37 26.56 4.48
N ILE A 55 8.60 25.56 4.91
CA ILE A 55 8.51 24.26 4.22
C ILE A 55 7.30 24.17 3.26
N MET A 56 6.46 25.21 3.22
CA MET A 56 5.28 25.28 2.36
C MET A 56 5.56 26.05 1.09
N GLU A 57 5.29 25.42 -0.07
CA GLU A 57 5.24 26.11 -1.35
C GLU A 57 4.04 27.07 -1.41
N GLU A 58 4.02 27.98 -2.41
CA GLU A 58 2.93 28.97 -2.55
C GLU A 58 1.57 28.31 -2.69
N ARG A 59 1.46 27.23 -3.48
CA ARG A 59 0.20 26.46 -3.63
C ARG A 59 -0.34 25.94 -2.30
N HIS A 60 0.53 25.42 -1.41
CA HIS A 60 0.12 24.91 -0.10
C HIS A 60 -0.38 26.02 0.81
N ARG A 61 0.20 27.21 0.72
CA ARG A 61 -0.26 28.39 1.46
C ARG A 61 -1.62 28.89 0.95
N GLU A 62 -1.84 28.83 -0.36
CA GLU A 62 -3.13 29.18 -0.95
C GLU A 62 -4.21 28.17 -0.54
N GLU A 63 -3.96 26.86 -0.64
CA GLU A 63 -4.87 25.81 -0.14
C GLU A 63 -5.21 26.03 1.34
N LEU A 64 -4.20 26.23 2.19
CA LEU A 64 -4.41 26.50 3.62
C LEU A 64 -5.25 27.77 3.86
N LYS A 65 -5.13 28.75 2.99
CA LYS A 65 -5.91 29.99 3.08
C LYS A 65 -7.38 29.80 2.69
N TYR A 66 -7.66 29.02 1.62
CA TYR A 66 -9.00 28.86 1.07
C TYR A 66 -9.75 27.68 1.68
N ASP A 67 -9.05 26.53 1.85
CA ASP A 67 -9.66 25.27 2.32
C ASP A 67 -9.43 25.03 3.81
N GLY A 68 -8.56 25.82 4.45
CA GLY A 68 -8.23 25.70 5.87
C GLY A 68 -7.30 24.54 6.20
N GLN A 69 -6.83 23.79 5.21
CA GLN A 69 -5.89 22.69 5.35
C GLN A 69 -5.10 22.48 4.06
N THR A 70 -3.94 21.83 4.18
CA THR A 70 -3.13 21.37 3.03
C THR A 70 -2.34 20.14 3.42
N ASP A 71 -2.14 19.24 2.47
CA ASP A 71 -1.33 18.02 2.59
C ASP A 71 -0.17 18.06 1.58
N PHE A 72 1.04 17.74 2.04
CA PHE A 72 2.20 17.65 1.16
C PHE A 72 3.29 16.75 1.74
N ALA A 73 4.22 16.33 0.88
CA ALA A 73 5.40 15.60 1.31
C ALA A 73 6.55 16.56 1.59
N TYR A 74 7.29 16.31 2.67
CA TYR A 74 8.49 17.04 3.02
C TYR A 74 9.66 16.09 3.23
N ALA A 75 10.76 16.31 2.52
CA ALA A 75 11.96 15.48 2.62
C ALA A 75 13.14 16.26 3.15
N ILE A 76 13.87 15.69 4.09
CA ILE A 76 15.11 16.25 4.62
C ILE A 76 16.25 15.30 4.26
N ALA A 77 17.19 15.77 3.45
CA ALA A 77 18.34 14.98 3.02
C ALA A 77 19.12 14.43 4.23
N GLY A 78 19.33 13.10 4.25
CA GLY A 78 20.04 12.41 5.33
C GLY A 78 19.23 12.17 6.61
N VAL A 79 17.97 12.66 6.69
CA VAL A 79 17.10 12.46 7.85
C VAL A 79 15.93 11.57 7.53
N GLY A 80 15.05 11.96 6.59
CA GLY A 80 13.85 11.20 6.28
C GLY A 80 12.87 11.95 5.41
N ARG A 81 11.72 11.31 5.15
CA ARG A 81 10.57 11.89 4.47
C ARG A 81 9.37 11.90 5.41
N PHE A 82 8.56 12.93 5.28
CA PHE A 82 7.41 13.16 6.14
C PHE A 82 6.19 13.49 5.26
N ARG A 83 5.05 12.91 5.58
CA ARG A 83 3.77 13.39 5.08
C ARG A 83 3.27 14.45 6.05
N VAL A 84 3.11 15.65 5.58
CA VAL A 84 2.75 16.83 6.38
C VAL A 84 1.32 17.21 6.09
N ASN A 85 0.49 17.25 7.13
CA ASN A 85 -0.81 17.89 7.10
C ASN A 85 -0.73 19.15 7.96
N VAL A 86 -1.06 20.31 7.38
CA VAL A 86 -1.20 21.60 8.09
C VAL A 86 -2.64 22.03 8.01
N PHE A 87 -3.22 22.41 9.14
CA PHE A 87 -4.62 22.83 9.22
C PHE A 87 -4.86 23.96 10.21
N ARG A 88 -5.96 24.67 9.99
CA ARG A 88 -6.41 25.73 10.92
C ARG A 88 -7.32 25.14 12.00
N GLN A 89 -7.07 25.60 13.24
CA GLN A 89 -7.93 25.29 14.37
C GLN A 89 -8.06 26.52 15.28
N ARG A 90 -9.28 26.94 15.63
CA ARG A 90 -9.53 28.10 16.52
C ARG A 90 -8.75 29.36 16.15
N GLY A 91 -8.59 29.64 14.84
CA GLY A 91 -7.85 30.79 14.33
C GLY A 91 -6.33 30.64 14.31
N THR A 92 -5.77 29.54 14.77
CA THR A 92 -4.32 29.25 14.75
C THR A 92 -3.99 28.06 13.87
N LEU A 93 -2.70 27.83 13.58
CA LEU A 93 -2.24 26.65 12.87
C LEU A 93 -2.06 25.45 13.81
N ALA A 94 -2.17 24.28 13.24
CA ALA A 94 -1.69 23.01 13.79
C ALA A 94 -1.13 22.16 12.65
N SER A 95 -0.27 21.19 12.99
CA SER A 95 0.28 20.25 12.00
C SER A 95 0.47 18.87 12.60
N VAL A 96 0.26 17.87 11.76
CA VAL A 96 0.68 16.49 12.02
C VAL A 96 1.63 16.06 10.90
N MET A 97 2.81 15.62 11.28
CA MET A 97 3.82 15.12 10.35
C MET A 97 4.04 13.64 10.61
N ARG A 98 3.65 12.80 9.66
CA ARG A 98 3.88 11.35 9.72
C ARG A 98 5.28 11.05 9.23
N CYS A 99 6.05 10.32 10.05
CA CYS A 99 7.35 9.81 9.66
C CYS A 99 7.16 8.66 8.66
N LEU A 100 7.74 8.79 7.46
CA LEU A 100 7.70 7.72 6.48
C LEU A 100 8.93 6.82 6.65
N PRO A 101 8.78 5.48 6.52
CA PRO A 101 9.88 4.54 6.69
C PRO A 101 11.02 4.84 5.71
N PHE A 102 12.25 4.76 6.20
CA PHE A 102 13.43 5.02 5.39
C PHE A 102 13.96 3.76 4.70
N GLU A 103 13.79 2.61 5.36
CA GLU A 103 14.22 1.32 4.85
C GLU A 103 13.03 0.53 4.30
N ILE A 104 13.24 -0.08 3.13
CA ILE A 104 12.27 -0.99 2.54
C ILE A 104 12.57 -2.38 3.12
N PRO A 105 11.60 -3.01 3.81
CA PRO A 105 11.84 -4.32 4.39
C PRO A 105 11.93 -5.40 3.29
N GLU A 106 12.80 -6.37 3.51
CA GLU A 106 12.90 -7.55 2.65
C GLU A 106 11.62 -8.40 2.72
N PRO A 107 11.23 -9.09 1.63
CA PRO A 107 9.99 -9.89 1.58
C PRO A 107 9.87 -10.92 2.71
N GLU A 108 10.97 -11.55 3.09
CA GLU A 108 11.03 -12.56 4.16
C GLU A 108 10.60 -11.96 5.51
N ASN A 109 11.01 -10.72 5.79
CA ASN A 109 10.67 -10.01 7.04
C ASN A 109 9.18 -9.66 7.12
N LEU A 110 8.50 -9.59 5.97
CA LEU A 110 7.06 -9.36 5.84
C LEU A 110 6.25 -10.66 5.81
N GLY A 111 6.90 -11.82 5.77
CA GLY A 111 6.26 -13.11 5.61
C GLY A 111 5.67 -13.32 4.21
N ILE A 112 6.18 -12.62 3.19
CA ILE A 112 5.76 -12.79 1.80
C ILE A 112 6.25 -14.15 1.29
N PRO A 113 5.37 -15.05 0.80
CA PRO A 113 5.78 -16.34 0.27
C PRO A 113 6.73 -16.21 -0.91
N LYS A 114 7.68 -17.15 -1.01
CA LYS A 114 8.67 -17.17 -2.10
C LYS A 114 8.01 -17.19 -3.49
N GLU A 115 6.90 -17.90 -3.62
CA GLU A 115 6.13 -18.00 -4.87
C GLU A 115 5.57 -16.62 -5.29
N VAL A 116 5.23 -15.76 -4.32
CA VAL A 116 4.82 -14.37 -4.59
C VAL A 116 6.03 -13.54 -5.02
N VAL A 117 7.19 -13.72 -4.38
CA VAL A 117 8.42 -13.05 -4.82
C VAL A 117 8.79 -13.45 -6.24
N GLU A 118 8.56 -14.70 -6.65
CA GLU A 118 8.84 -15.18 -8.00
C GLU A 118 8.02 -14.47 -9.11
N VAL A 119 6.94 -13.75 -8.77
CA VAL A 119 6.22 -12.93 -9.77
C VAL A 119 7.05 -11.75 -10.27
N THR A 120 8.06 -11.32 -9.51
CA THR A 120 9.02 -10.27 -9.92
C THR A 120 9.86 -10.69 -11.13
N ASN A 121 9.94 -11.99 -11.43
CA ASN A 121 10.64 -12.54 -12.60
C ASN A 121 9.80 -12.45 -13.89
N ARG A 122 8.53 -12.06 -13.79
CA ARG A 122 7.67 -11.92 -14.96
C ARG A 122 8.05 -10.67 -15.74
N LYS A 123 8.01 -10.78 -17.07
CA LYS A 123 8.28 -9.64 -17.96
C LYS A 123 7.04 -8.77 -18.20
N ARG A 124 5.85 -9.32 -18.00
CA ARG A 124 4.58 -8.64 -18.23
C ARG A 124 3.46 -9.30 -17.42
N GLY A 125 2.37 -8.59 -17.25
CA GLY A 125 1.16 -9.04 -16.58
C GLY A 125 0.73 -8.10 -15.49
N LEU A 126 -0.36 -8.44 -14.82
CA LEU A 126 -0.95 -7.64 -13.75
C LEU A 126 -0.84 -8.38 -12.42
N VAL A 127 -0.24 -7.75 -11.44
CA VAL A 127 -0.09 -8.23 -10.05
C VAL A 127 -0.83 -7.27 -9.13
N LEU A 128 -1.71 -7.80 -8.29
CA LEU A 128 -2.56 -7.01 -7.41
C LEU A 128 -2.28 -7.33 -5.95
N VAL A 129 -2.11 -6.28 -5.13
CA VAL A 129 -2.07 -6.38 -3.67
C VAL A 129 -3.31 -5.69 -3.10
N THR A 130 -4.16 -6.42 -2.38
CA THR A 130 -5.47 -5.93 -1.99
C THR A 130 -5.75 -6.03 -0.49
N GLY A 131 -6.75 -5.29 -0.02
CA GLY A 131 -7.18 -5.27 1.36
C GLY A 131 -7.42 -3.86 1.91
N PRO A 132 -7.92 -3.70 3.13
CA PRO A 132 -8.26 -2.41 3.73
C PRO A 132 -7.08 -1.44 3.80
N THR A 133 -7.37 -0.19 4.15
CA THR A 133 -6.33 0.82 4.39
C THR A 133 -5.52 0.48 5.65
N GLY A 134 -4.21 0.73 5.62
CA GLY A 134 -3.34 0.56 6.79
C GLY A 134 -2.85 -0.86 7.06
N ILE A 135 -3.08 -1.82 6.15
CA ILE A 135 -2.65 -3.22 6.30
C ILE A 135 -1.29 -3.52 5.68
N GLY A 136 -0.58 -2.52 5.15
CA GLY A 136 0.77 -2.68 4.60
C GLY A 136 0.85 -3.02 3.11
N LYS A 137 -0.18 -2.70 2.29
CA LYS A 137 -0.13 -2.92 0.83
C LYS A 137 1.07 -2.24 0.18
N SER A 138 1.28 -0.95 0.48
CA SER A 138 2.41 -0.17 -0.04
C SER A 138 3.75 -0.76 0.40
N THR A 139 3.83 -1.27 1.63
CA THR A 139 5.03 -1.95 2.15
C THR A 139 5.34 -3.23 1.37
N THR A 140 4.31 -4.06 1.12
CA THR A 140 4.45 -5.28 0.31
C THR A 140 4.89 -4.96 -1.12
N LEU A 141 4.27 -3.96 -1.75
CA LEU A 141 4.63 -3.54 -3.10
C LEU A 141 6.04 -2.94 -3.17
N ALA A 142 6.39 -2.07 -2.21
CA ALA A 142 7.74 -1.52 -2.13
C ALA A 142 8.80 -2.62 -2.00
N SER A 143 8.54 -3.63 -1.16
CA SER A 143 9.42 -4.79 -1.00
C SER A 143 9.60 -5.58 -2.30
N LEU A 144 8.50 -5.86 -3.04
CA LEU A 144 8.59 -6.55 -4.33
C LEU A 144 9.32 -5.72 -5.39
N LEU A 145 9.06 -4.40 -5.47
CA LEU A 145 9.80 -3.51 -6.37
C LEU A 145 11.28 -3.40 -6.00
N HIS A 146 11.60 -3.45 -4.70
CA HIS A 146 12.98 -3.47 -4.23
C HIS A 146 13.74 -4.69 -4.75
N VAL A 147 13.12 -5.88 -4.71
CA VAL A 147 13.67 -7.10 -5.29
C VAL A 147 13.94 -6.93 -6.80
N ILE A 148 13.01 -6.32 -7.54
CA ILE A 148 13.21 -6.04 -8.98
C ILE A 148 14.39 -5.09 -9.18
N ASN A 149 14.42 -3.98 -8.42
CA ASN A 149 15.45 -2.97 -8.50
C ASN A 149 16.85 -3.52 -8.25
N GLN A 150 16.99 -4.43 -7.29
CA GLN A 150 18.26 -5.11 -6.99
C GLN A 150 18.63 -6.19 -8.01
N SER A 151 17.64 -6.76 -8.71
CA SER A 151 17.86 -7.96 -9.55
C SER A 151 18.05 -7.66 -11.02
N TYR A 152 17.32 -6.66 -11.59
CA TYR A 152 17.20 -6.44 -13.03
C TYR A 152 17.55 -5.03 -13.45
N PRO A 153 18.15 -4.85 -14.65
CA PRO A 153 18.40 -3.53 -15.22
C PRO A 153 17.16 -3.00 -15.95
N TYR A 154 16.12 -2.68 -15.20
CA TYR A 154 14.82 -2.24 -15.71
C TYR A 154 14.58 -0.75 -15.47
N HIS A 155 13.63 -0.18 -16.18
CA HIS A 155 13.05 1.10 -15.88
C HIS A 155 11.73 0.90 -15.12
N ILE A 156 11.72 1.28 -13.85
CA ILE A 156 10.56 1.18 -12.96
C ILE A 156 9.94 2.56 -12.83
N ILE A 157 8.66 2.69 -13.14
CA ILE A 157 7.89 3.91 -12.91
C ILE A 157 6.86 3.65 -11.83
N THR A 158 6.81 4.47 -10.80
CA THR A 158 5.75 4.44 -9.80
C THR A 158 4.87 5.69 -9.86
N LEU A 159 3.57 5.47 -9.70
CA LEU A 159 2.55 6.51 -9.64
C LEU A 159 1.86 6.35 -8.29
N GLU A 160 2.04 7.29 -7.37
CA GLU A 160 1.65 7.14 -5.95
C GLU A 160 0.95 8.39 -5.40
N ASP A 161 0.15 8.23 -4.35
CA ASP A 161 -0.58 9.32 -3.69
C ASP A 161 -0.69 9.07 -2.16
N PRO A 162 0.28 9.59 -1.38
CA PRO A 162 1.62 10.06 -1.77
C PRO A 162 2.63 8.91 -1.91
N ILE A 163 3.89 9.23 -2.27
CA ILE A 163 5.01 8.29 -2.21
C ILE A 163 5.31 7.95 -0.75
N GLU A 164 5.17 6.66 -0.36
CA GLU A 164 5.43 6.20 1.02
C GLU A 164 6.87 5.72 1.22
N TYR A 165 7.49 5.08 0.21
CA TYR A 165 8.85 4.57 0.25
C TYR A 165 9.69 5.18 -0.86
N LEU A 166 10.91 5.61 -0.54
CA LEU A 166 11.86 6.09 -1.55
C LEU A 166 12.77 4.96 -2.01
N HIS A 167 12.71 4.66 -3.29
CA HIS A 167 13.61 3.72 -3.94
C HIS A 167 14.86 4.45 -4.43
N ARG A 168 16.03 3.98 -4.00
CA ARG A 168 17.29 4.40 -4.62
C ARG A 168 17.47 3.62 -5.92
N HIS A 169 18.09 4.24 -6.91
CA HIS A 169 18.53 3.49 -8.09
C HIS A 169 19.59 2.45 -7.69
N ASP A 170 19.44 1.22 -8.15
CA ASP A 170 20.43 0.15 -8.03
C ASP A 170 20.71 -0.40 -9.42
N LYS A 171 20.34 -1.64 -9.75
CA LYS A 171 20.42 -2.12 -11.12
C LYS A 171 19.37 -1.48 -12.02
N SER A 172 18.20 -1.17 -11.47
CA SER A 172 17.15 -0.46 -12.19
C SER A 172 17.23 1.06 -12.02
N ILE A 173 16.65 1.77 -12.98
CA ILE A 173 16.27 3.17 -12.82
C ILE A 173 14.87 3.20 -12.23
N VAL A 174 14.66 3.90 -11.12
CA VAL A 174 13.33 4.04 -10.49
C VAL A 174 12.91 5.51 -10.53
N ASN A 175 11.86 5.81 -11.28
CA ASN A 175 11.24 7.12 -11.33
C ASN A 175 9.91 7.07 -10.60
N GLN A 176 9.81 7.78 -9.48
CA GLN A 176 8.61 7.85 -8.66
C GLN A 176 7.90 9.19 -8.90
N ARG A 177 6.61 9.12 -9.22
CA ARG A 177 5.79 10.31 -9.50
C ARG A 177 4.63 10.37 -8.51
N GLU A 178 4.50 11.50 -7.84
CA GLU A 178 3.44 11.76 -6.87
C GLU A 178 2.24 12.43 -7.55
N ILE A 179 1.05 11.86 -7.35
CA ILE A 179 -0.20 12.46 -7.85
C ILE A 179 -0.49 13.75 -7.05
N GLY A 180 -0.93 14.77 -7.73
CA GLY A 180 -1.12 16.10 -7.15
C GLY A 180 0.12 16.99 -7.21
N SER A 181 1.32 16.39 -7.25
CA SER A 181 2.59 17.12 -7.36
C SER A 181 3.20 17.01 -8.76
N ASP A 182 3.46 15.77 -9.22
CA ASP A 182 4.14 15.48 -10.49
C ASP A 182 3.16 15.17 -11.63
N SER A 183 1.93 14.83 -11.29
CA SER A 183 0.85 14.58 -12.25
C SER A 183 -0.51 14.86 -11.64
N GLY A 184 -1.47 15.28 -12.46
CA GLY A 184 -2.82 15.66 -12.01
C GLY A 184 -3.73 14.48 -11.65
N SER A 185 -3.48 13.26 -12.18
CA SER A 185 -4.28 12.06 -11.90
C SER A 185 -3.56 10.79 -12.27
N TYR A 186 -4.00 9.65 -11.69
CA TYR A 186 -3.48 8.33 -12.03
C TYR A 186 -3.64 7.99 -13.52
N GLY A 187 -4.83 8.23 -14.11
CA GLY A 187 -5.09 7.95 -15.52
C GLY A 187 -4.18 8.75 -16.44
N ALA A 188 -3.98 10.05 -16.18
CA ALA A 188 -3.09 10.90 -16.97
C ALA A 188 -1.62 10.47 -16.83
N ALA A 189 -1.17 10.19 -15.59
CA ALA A 189 0.17 9.73 -15.30
C ALA A 189 0.48 8.38 -15.96
N LEU A 190 -0.44 7.42 -15.89
CA LEU A 190 -0.27 6.10 -16.48
C LEU A 190 -0.22 6.15 -18.02
N ARG A 191 -1.07 6.95 -18.66
CA ARG A 191 -0.97 7.16 -20.11
C ARG A 191 0.35 7.82 -20.53
N ALA A 192 0.90 8.69 -19.70
CA ALA A 192 2.21 9.29 -19.97
C ALA A 192 3.32 8.23 -19.79
N ALA A 193 3.28 7.45 -18.72
CA ALA A 193 4.24 6.40 -18.41
C ALA A 193 4.42 5.40 -19.56
N LEU A 194 3.37 5.04 -20.28
CA LEU A 194 3.46 4.15 -21.46
C LEU A 194 4.34 4.70 -22.62
N ARG A 195 4.76 5.97 -22.57
CA ARG A 195 5.67 6.61 -23.53
C ARG A 195 7.05 6.92 -22.91
N GLU A 196 7.27 6.49 -21.69
CA GLU A 196 8.47 6.76 -20.92
C GLU A 196 9.39 5.51 -20.87
N ASP A 197 9.16 4.53 -21.75
CA ASP A 197 9.94 3.28 -21.88
C ASP A 197 10.04 2.47 -20.56
N PRO A 198 8.94 2.16 -19.89
CA PRO A 198 8.97 1.40 -18.65
C PRO A 198 8.99 -0.11 -18.91
N ASP A 199 9.72 -0.85 -18.10
CA ASP A 199 9.57 -2.31 -17.97
C ASP A 199 8.53 -2.67 -16.90
N VAL A 200 8.51 -1.89 -15.80
CA VAL A 200 7.68 -2.12 -14.64
C VAL A 200 6.94 -0.84 -14.27
N ILE A 201 5.64 -0.96 -14.02
CA ILE A 201 4.81 0.18 -13.60
C ILE A 201 4.11 -0.19 -12.29
N LEU A 202 4.24 0.67 -11.27
CA LEU A 202 3.37 0.65 -10.09
C LEU A 202 2.30 1.72 -10.21
N VAL A 203 1.04 1.31 -10.16
CA VAL A 203 -0.11 2.21 -10.01
C VAL A 203 -0.58 2.07 -8.56
N GLY A 204 -0.40 3.10 -7.75
CA GLY A 204 -0.66 3.07 -6.31
C GLY A 204 -2.05 2.52 -5.98
N GLU A 205 -3.06 2.93 -6.73
CA GLU A 205 -4.41 2.35 -6.64
C GLU A 205 -5.19 2.48 -7.97
N MET A 206 -6.10 1.53 -8.19
CA MET A 206 -7.05 1.52 -9.32
C MET A 206 -8.47 1.71 -8.79
N ARG A 207 -9.00 2.94 -8.88
CA ARG A 207 -10.35 3.27 -8.39
C ARG A 207 -11.38 3.46 -9.49
N ASP A 208 -10.96 3.92 -10.65
CA ASP A 208 -11.82 4.34 -11.74
C ASP A 208 -11.58 3.53 -13.02
N LEU A 209 -12.55 3.59 -13.92
CA LEU A 209 -12.57 2.85 -15.18
C LEU A 209 -11.36 3.18 -16.05
N GLU A 210 -10.96 4.45 -16.12
CA GLU A 210 -9.85 4.89 -16.96
C GLU A 210 -8.53 4.29 -16.50
N THR A 211 -8.25 4.37 -15.21
CA THR A 211 -7.02 3.82 -14.61
C THR A 211 -6.97 2.30 -14.76
N ILE A 212 -8.08 1.59 -14.50
CA ILE A 212 -8.16 0.12 -14.63
C ILE A 212 -7.96 -0.29 -16.09
N SER A 213 -8.67 0.33 -17.04
CA SER A 213 -8.56 0.01 -18.46
C SER A 213 -7.14 0.22 -18.98
N THR A 214 -6.49 1.33 -18.58
CA THR A 214 -5.14 1.65 -19.00
C THR A 214 -4.11 0.68 -18.37
N ALA A 215 -4.29 0.28 -17.12
CA ALA A 215 -3.42 -0.70 -16.46
C ALA A 215 -3.49 -2.09 -17.12
N ILE A 216 -4.70 -2.54 -17.47
CA ILE A 216 -4.89 -3.80 -18.21
C ILE A 216 -4.23 -3.71 -19.58
N THR A 217 -4.40 -2.60 -20.30
CA THR A 217 -3.75 -2.37 -21.60
C THR A 217 -2.23 -2.37 -21.48
N ALA A 218 -1.66 -1.74 -20.45
CA ALA A 218 -0.23 -1.76 -20.18
C ALA A 218 0.29 -3.20 -19.98
N ALA A 219 -0.43 -4.00 -19.20
CA ALA A 219 -0.10 -5.40 -18.97
C ALA A 219 -0.21 -6.26 -20.26
N GLU A 220 -1.18 -5.98 -21.14
CA GLU A 220 -1.31 -6.64 -22.45
C GLU A 220 -0.16 -6.27 -23.40
N THR A 221 0.29 -5.02 -23.37
CA THR A 221 1.29 -4.48 -24.29
C THR A 221 2.75 -4.75 -23.86
N GLY A 222 2.96 -5.51 -22.79
CA GLY A 222 4.28 -6.04 -22.46
C GLY A 222 4.90 -5.57 -21.15
N HIS A 223 4.19 -4.78 -20.35
CA HIS A 223 4.69 -4.25 -19.07
C HIS A 223 4.28 -5.13 -17.89
N LEU A 224 5.13 -5.21 -16.88
CA LEU A 224 4.75 -5.79 -15.58
C LEU A 224 4.12 -4.69 -14.73
N VAL A 225 2.82 -4.83 -14.46
CA VAL A 225 2.03 -3.81 -13.74
C VAL A 225 1.69 -4.31 -12.35
N PHE A 226 2.04 -3.52 -11.34
CA PHE A 226 1.63 -3.71 -9.96
C PHE A 226 0.57 -2.67 -9.59
N SER A 227 -0.45 -3.08 -8.83
CA SER A 227 -1.44 -2.12 -8.33
C SER A 227 -2.14 -2.59 -7.06
N THR A 228 -2.95 -1.70 -6.47
CA THR A 228 -3.77 -2.01 -5.29
C THR A 228 -5.26 -1.79 -5.53
N LEU A 229 -6.05 -2.55 -4.77
CA LEU A 229 -7.47 -2.29 -4.53
C LEU A 229 -7.80 -2.44 -3.03
N HIS A 230 -8.97 -1.94 -2.62
CA HIS A 230 -9.42 -2.01 -1.22
C HIS A 230 -10.36 -3.19 -0.93
N THR A 231 -10.38 -4.19 -1.79
CA THR A 231 -11.18 -5.40 -1.65
C THR A 231 -10.50 -6.43 -0.75
N ILE A 232 -11.30 -7.25 -0.07
CA ILE A 232 -10.85 -8.43 0.68
C ILE A 232 -11.30 -9.67 -0.10
N GLY A 233 -10.34 -10.52 -0.46
CA GLY A 233 -10.55 -11.73 -1.25
C GLY A 233 -10.22 -11.55 -2.73
N ALA A 234 -9.56 -12.55 -3.29
CA ALA A 234 -9.07 -12.50 -4.67
C ALA A 234 -10.24 -12.59 -5.69
N ASP A 235 -11.25 -13.40 -5.42
CA ASP A 235 -12.48 -13.52 -6.20
C ASP A 235 -13.22 -12.19 -6.28
N LYS A 236 -13.44 -11.55 -5.13
CA LYS A 236 -14.10 -10.24 -5.02
C LYS A 236 -13.29 -9.11 -5.66
N THR A 237 -11.96 -9.24 -5.65
CA THR A 237 -11.07 -8.29 -6.35
C THR A 237 -11.30 -8.34 -7.86
N ILE A 238 -11.38 -9.54 -8.42
CA ILE A 238 -11.65 -9.76 -9.84
C ILE A 238 -13.03 -9.20 -10.20
N ASP A 239 -14.06 -9.52 -9.43
CA ASP A 239 -15.41 -9.00 -9.65
C ASP A 239 -15.45 -7.47 -9.57
N ARG A 240 -14.77 -6.86 -8.57
CA ARG A 240 -14.70 -5.41 -8.43
C ARG A 240 -14.09 -4.72 -9.65
N ILE A 241 -13.05 -5.29 -10.24
CA ILE A 241 -12.46 -4.75 -11.48
C ILE A 241 -13.48 -4.79 -12.61
N ILE A 242 -14.19 -5.90 -12.76
CA ILE A 242 -15.17 -6.10 -13.85
C ILE A 242 -16.38 -5.17 -13.68
N ASP A 243 -16.85 -5.01 -12.44
CA ASP A 243 -18.07 -4.24 -12.12
C ASP A 243 -17.90 -2.72 -12.33
N VAL A 244 -16.67 -2.21 -12.45
CA VAL A 244 -16.44 -0.81 -12.81
C VAL A 244 -16.81 -0.51 -14.24
N PHE A 245 -16.84 -1.54 -15.12
CA PHE A 245 -17.16 -1.38 -16.54
C PHE A 245 -18.66 -1.50 -16.81
N PRO A 246 -19.17 -0.75 -17.82
CA PRO A 246 -20.54 -0.92 -18.29
C PRO A 246 -20.85 -2.37 -18.67
N PRO A 247 -22.10 -2.84 -18.50
CA PRO A 247 -22.47 -4.24 -18.72
C PRO A 247 -22.11 -4.80 -20.10
N ASP A 248 -22.17 -3.97 -21.14
CA ASP A 248 -21.81 -4.30 -22.52
C ASP A 248 -20.31 -4.52 -22.73
N GLN A 249 -19.46 -4.00 -21.85
CA GLN A 249 -18.01 -4.15 -21.91
C GLN A 249 -17.47 -5.25 -20.97
N GLN A 250 -18.27 -5.71 -20.01
CA GLN A 250 -17.81 -6.65 -18.98
C GLN A 250 -17.30 -7.97 -19.54
N GLN A 251 -17.91 -8.50 -20.61
CA GLN A 251 -17.42 -9.74 -21.22
C GLN A 251 -16.04 -9.57 -21.85
N GLN A 252 -15.79 -8.45 -22.50
CA GLN A 252 -14.49 -8.14 -23.08
C GLN A 252 -13.43 -8.00 -21.99
N ILE A 253 -13.74 -7.26 -20.91
CA ILE A 253 -12.79 -7.06 -19.82
C ILE A 253 -12.47 -8.34 -19.08
N ARG A 254 -13.42 -9.29 -18.94
CA ARG A 254 -13.15 -10.63 -18.39
C ARG A 254 -12.10 -11.38 -19.21
N ILE A 255 -12.18 -11.30 -20.54
CA ILE A 255 -11.22 -11.95 -21.44
C ILE A 255 -9.83 -11.30 -21.29
N GLN A 256 -9.76 -9.99 -21.28
CA GLN A 256 -8.52 -9.24 -21.15
C GLN A 256 -7.88 -9.47 -19.77
N LEU A 257 -8.65 -9.31 -18.69
CA LEU A 257 -8.16 -9.54 -17.33
C LEU A 257 -7.67 -10.99 -17.15
N ALA A 258 -8.40 -11.97 -17.66
CA ALA A 258 -7.97 -13.37 -17.63
C ALA A 258 -6.67 -13.62 -18.39
N ALA A 259 -6.36 -12.83 -19.42
CA ALA A 259 -5.12 -12.96 -20.18
C ALA A 259 -3.91 -12.39 -19.42
N VAL A 260 -4.09 -11.26 -18.73
CA VAL A 260 -2.98 -10.52 -18.13
C VAL A 260 -2.78 -10.75 -16.62
N LEU A 261 -3.80 -11.19 -15.89
CA LEU A 261 -3.68 -11.41 -14.45
C LEU A 261 -2.64 -12.51 -14.17
N GLU A 262 -1.67 -12.20 -13.33
CA GLU A 262 -0.64 -13.14 -12.88
C GLU A 262 -0.86 -13.58 -11.42
N CYS A 263 -1.10 -12.61 -10.52
CA CYS A 263 -1.22 -12.87 -9.10
C CYS A 263 -2.17 -11.86 -8.44
N VAL A 264 -2.93 -12.33 -7.44
CA VAL A 264 -3.63 -11.48 -6.47
C VAL A 264 -3.19 -11.89 -5.07
N VAL A 265 -2.66 -10.94 -4.32
CA VAL A 265 -2.32 -11.08 -2.90
C VAL A 265 -3.33 -10.27 -2.10
N SER A 266 -4.27 -10.92 -1.45
CA SER A 266 -5.19 -10.25 -0.53
C SER A 266 -4.63 -10.33 0.89
N GLN A 267 -4.53 -9.19 1.57
CA GLN A 267 -3.77 -9.05 2.80
C GLN A 267 -4.64 -8.56 3.94
N GLN A 268 -4.41 -9.13 5.14
CA GLN A 268 -4.91 -8.62 6.41
C GLN A 268 -3.74 -8.51 7.40
N LEU A 269 -3.73 -7.47 8.23
CA LEU A 269 -2.69 -7.25 9.25
C LEU A 269 -3.29 -7.46 10.63
N ILE A 270 -2.81 -8.50 11.32
CA ILE A 270 -3.41 -9.02 12.55
C ILE A 270 -2.45 -8.79 13.72
N ARG A 271 -3.00 -8.48 14.88
CA ARG A 271 -2.22 -8.32 16.11
C ARG A 271 -1.73 -9.69 16.58
N LYS A 272 -0.43 -9.81 16.83
CA LYS A 272 0.16 -11.01 17.43
C LYS A 272 -0.20 -11.11 18.91
N GLU A 273 -0.25 -12.34 19.42
CA GLU A 273 -0.53 -12.61 20.83
C GLU A 273 0.56 -12.05 21.77
N HIS A 274 1.80 -12.10 21.31
CA HIS A 274 2.98 -11.64 22.07
C HIS A 274 3.49 -10.24 21.66
N GLY A 275 2.61 -9.42 21.06
CA GLY A 275 2.94 -8.06 20.63
C GLY A 275 3.39 -7.96 19.17
N GLY A 276 3.25 -6.79 18.58
CA GLY A 276 3.49 -6.56 17.17
C GLY A 276 2.31 -7.02 16.29
N ARG A 277 2.55 -7.09 14.98
CA ARG A 277 1.55 -7.47 13.96
C ARG A 277 2.14 -8.47 12.98
N VAL A 278 1.28 -9.29 12.36
CA VAL A 278 1.64 -10.25 11.31
C VAL A 278 0.65 -10.12 10.16
N ALA A 279 1.14 -10.25 8.94
CA ALA A 279 0.30 -10.29 7.75
C ALA A 279 -0.25 -11.71 7.51
N ALA A 280 -1.56 -11.84 7.39
CA ALA A 280 -2.19 -13.01 6.77
C ALA A 280 -2.36 -12.70 5.28
N LEU A 281 -1.85 -13.58 4.42
CA LEU A 281 -1.83 -13.41 2.99
C LEU A 281 -2.64 -14.51 2.31
N GLU A 282 -3.72 -14.12 1.66
CA GLU A 282 -4.38 -14.95 0.66
C GLU A 282 -3.66 -14.77 -0.67
N VAL A 283 -3.28 -15.85 -1.34
CA VAL A 283 -2.50 -15.82 -2.58
C VAL A 283 -3.22 -16.62 -3.67
N LEU A 284 -3.54 -15.95 -4.76
CA LEU A 284 -4.08 -16.51 -5.98
C LEU A 284 -3.10 -16.34 -7.12
N PHE A 285 -2.72 -17.42 -7.80
CA PHE A 285 -2.04 -17.38 -9.09
C PHE A 285 -3.01 -17.70 -10.22
N ALA A 286 -2.98 -16.92 -11.30
CA ALA A 286 -3.88 -17.06 -12.43
C ALA A 286 -3.45 -18.24 -13.34
N ASN A 287 -3.65 -19.49 -12.87
CA ASN A 287 -3.49 -20.67 -13.68
C ASN A 287 -4.63 -20.81 -14.71
N ASN A 288 -4.55 -21.81 -15.59
CA ASN A 288 -5.54 -22.02 -16.66
C ASN A 288 -6.97 -22.20 -16.12
N ALA A 289 -7.14 -22.86 -14.96
CA ALA A 289 -8.45 -23.05 -14.35
C ALA A 289 -9.04 -21.70 -13.89
N VAL A 290 -8.25 -20.89 -13.18
CA VAL A 290 -8.66 -19.54 -12.75
C VAL A 290 -8.98 -18.65 -13.94
N ARG A 291 -8.11 -18.61 -14.97
CA ARG A 291 -8.34 -17.84 -16.20
C ARG A 291 -9.66 -18.24 -16.88
N ASN A 292 -10.02 -19.51 -16.90
CA ASN A 292 -11.29 -19.98 -17.45
C ASN A 292 -12.48 -19.50 -16.61
N LEU A 293 -12.39 -19.62 -15.27
CA LEU A 293 -13.46 -19.14 -14.37
C LEU A 293 -13.71 -17.63 -14.53
N ILE A 294 -12.65 -16.84 -14.69
CA ILE A 294 -12.80 -15.41 -14.95
C ILE A 294 -13.55 -15.15 -16.26
N ARG A 295 -13.14 -15.82 -17.36
CA ARG A 295 -13.78 -15.67 -18.68
C ARG A 295 -15.26 -16.05 -18.67
N GLU A 296 -15.61 -17.11 -17.91
CA GLU A 296 -16.98 -17.60 -17.81
C GLU A 296 -17.85 -16.87 -16.78
N GLY A 297 -17.28 -15.90 -16.02
CA GLY A 297 -17.99 -15.21 -14.96
C GLY A 297 -18.31 -16.07 -13.74
N LYS A 298 -17.52 -17.10 -13.49
CA LYS A 298 -17.69 -18.06 -12.38
C LYS A 298 -16.64 -17.85 -11.27
N THR A 299 -16.34 -16.60 -10.97
CA THR A 299 -15.33 -16.18 -9.99
C THR A 299 -15.56 -16.76 -8.61
N PHE A 300 -16.81 -16.97 -8.21
CA PHE A 300 -17.21 -17.62 -6.95
C PHE A 300 -16.65 -19.05 -6.75
N GLN A 301 -16.16 -19.70 -7.82
CA GLN A 301 -15.52 -21.02 -7.74
C GLN A 301 -14.00 -20.94 -7.53
N ILE A 302 -13.40 -19.75 -7.62
CA ILE A 302 -11.94 -19.55 -7.45
C ILE A 302 -11.44 -20.06 -6.09
N PRO A 303 -12.12 -19.82 -4.95
CA PRO A 303 -11.65 -20.35 -3.66
C PRO A 303 -11.47 -21.87 -3.65
N SER A 304 -12.35 -22.62 -4.34
CA SER A 304 -12.22 -24.08 -4.45
C SER A 304 -10.97 -24.50 -5.26
N VAL A 305 -10.63 -23.74 -6.30
CA VAL A 305 -9.39 -23.96 -7.07
C VAL A 305 -8.17 -23.67 -6.21
N MET A 306 -8.20 -22.60 -5.40
CA MET A 306 -7.11 -22.24 -4.51
C MET A 306 -6.84 -23.35 -3.48
N GLN A 307 -7.87 -23.87 -2.83
CA GLN A 307 -7.77 -24.98 -1.85
C GLN A 307 -7.09 -26.23 -2.43
N THR A 308 -7.37 -26.54 -3.69
CA THR A 308 -6.78 -27.71 -4.36
C THR A 308 -5.38 -27.43 -4.96
N SER A 309 -4.99 -26.18 -5.04
CA SER A 309 -3.73 -25.71 -5.66
C SER A 309 -2.67 -25.24 -4.64
N ARG A 310 -2.78 -25.66 -3.38
CA ARG A 310 -1.87 -25.26 -2.30
C ARG A 310 -0.38 -25.58 -2.61
N ARG A 311 -0.12 -26.70 -3.32
CA ARG A 311 1.23 -27.07 -3.75
C ARG A 311 1.83 -26.10 -4.79
N ALA A 312 1.00 -25.31 -5.46
CA ALA A 312 1.42 -24.28 -6.40
C ALA A 312 1.53 -22.89 -5.74
N GLY A 313 1.55 -22.84 -4.40
CA GLY A 313 1.67 -21.60 -3.63
C GLY A 313 0.36 -20.83 -3.43
N MET A 314 -0.80 -21.37 -3.86
CA MET A 314 -2.09 -20.75 -3.59
C MET A 314 -2.54 -21.05 -2.16
N ILE A 315 -3.09 -20.04 -1.48
CA ILE A 315 -3.63 -20.18 -0.13
C ILE A 315 -4.85 -19.27 0.04
N THR A 316 -5.93 -19.78 0.62
CA THR A 316 -7.08 -18.96 1.00
C THR A 316 -6.78 -18.14 2.27
N MET A 317 -7.54 -17.06 2.50
CA MET A 317 -7.40 -16.28 3.73
C MET A 317 -7.62 -17.13 4.98
N ASP A 318 -8.63 -17.98 4.96
CA ASP A 318 -8.97 -18.84 6.10
C ASP A 318 -7.85 -19.86 6.41
N ASP A 319 -7.23 -20.43 5.39
CA ASP A 319 -6.07 -21.31 5.60
C ASP A 319 -4.84 -20.53 6.09
N ALA A 320 -4.59 -19.34 5.58
CA ALA A 320 -3.49 -18.49 6.04
C ALA A 320 -3.66 -18.10 7.53
N LEU A 321 -4.87 -17.71 7.92
CA LEU A 321 -5.21 -17.42 9.31
C LEU A 321 -5.03 -18.64 10.21
N TYR A 322 -5.50 -19.81 9.75
CA TYR A 322 -5.35 -21.04 10.48
C TYR A 322 -3.89 -21.46 10.66
N ASP A 323 -3.07 -21.32 9.62
CA ASP A 323 -1.62 -21.58 9.69
C ASP A 323 -0.91 -20.66 10.72
N LEU A 324 -1.33 -19.38 10.82
CA LEU A 324 -0.82 -18.44 11.84
C LEU A 324 -1.24 -18.85 13.26
N PHE A 325 -2.46 -19.31 13.43
CA PHE A 325 -2.97 -19.81 14.71
C PHE A 325 -2.20 -21.05 15.17
N ILE A 326 -2.05 -22.06 14.31
CA ILE A 326 -1.30 -23.30 14.66
C ILE A 326 0.14 -22.99 15.02
N ARG A 327 0.73 -21.93 14.45
CA ARG A 327 2.08 -21.47 14.84
C ARG A 327 2.09 -20.68 16.16
N GLY A 328 0.93 -20.42 16.78
CA GLY A 328 0.83 -19.62 18.01
C GLY A 328 1.09 -18.12 17.81
N GLU A 329 1.00 -17.63 16.58
CA GLU A 329 1.26 -16.22 16.29
C GLU A 329 0.04 -15.32 16.59
N ILE A 330 -1.19 -15.85 16.39
CA ILE A 330 -2.44 -15.14 16.63
C ILE A 330 -3.40 -15.94 17.50
N SER A 331 -4.26 -15.25 18.23
CA SER A 331 -5.23 -15.88 19.13
C SER A 331 -6.39 -16.55 18.39
N GLN A 332 -7.08 -17.47 19.07
CA GLN A 332 -8.29 -18.12 18.57
C GLN A 332 -9.36 -17.10 18.19
N ASP A 333 -9.58 -16.09 19.02
CA ASP A 333 -10.56 -15.03 18.72
C ASP A 333 -10.19 -14.25 17.45
N ALA A 334 -8.90 -13.99 17.22
CA ALA A 334 -8.43 -13.32 16.03
C ALA A 334 -8.69 -14.17 14.76
N VAL A 335 -8.37 -15.48 14.79
CA VAL A 335 -8.64 -16.37 13.66
C VAL A 335 -10.11 -16.34 13.26
N VAL A 336 -11.03 -16.47 14.21
CA VAL A 336 -12.48 -16.48 13.94
C VAL A 336 -12.97 -15.12 13.46
N THR A 337 -12.45 -14.03 14.07
CA THR A 337 -12.88 -12.67 13.74
C THR A 337 -12.50 -12.25 12.32
N TYR A 338 -11.31 -12.66 11.86
CA TYR A 338 -10.77 -12.27 10.55
C TYR A 338 -11.09 -13.27 9.44
N ALA A 339 -11.65 -14.44 9.77
CA ALA A 339 -12.02 -15.47 8.78
C ALA A 339 -13.12 -14.99 7.81
N GLN A 340 -13.05 -15.47 6.57
CA GLN A 340 -14.11 -15.26 5.58
C GLN A 340 -15.34 -16.12 5.89
N ASP A 341 -15.14 -17.34 6.44
CA ASP A 341 -16.20 -18.19 7.02
C ASP A 341 -15.94 -18.41 8.52
N PRO A 342 -16.41 -17.48 9.40
CA PRO A 342 -16.23 -17.59 10.85
C PRO A 342 -16.85 -18.86 11.46
N VAL A 343 -17.93 -19.37 10.87
CA VAL A 343 -18.63 -20.56 11.38
C VAL A 343 -17.81 -21.81 11.14
N ALA A 344 -17.31 -21.99 9.92
CA ALA A 344 -16.44 -23.10 9.58
C ALA A 344 -15.11 -23.01 10.35
N MET A 345 -14.55 -21.81 10.46
CA MET A 345 -13.31 -21.59 11.20
C MET A 345 -13.44 -21.90 12.69
N ASN A 346 -14.50 -21.45 13.34
CA ASN A 346 -14.74 -21.74 14.75
C ASN A 346 -14.87 -23.25 15.02
N ARG A 347 -15.49 -24.01 14.11
CA ARG A 347 -15.52 -25.48 14.20
C ARG A 347 -14.12 -26.07 14.06
N LYS A 348 -13.37 -25.65 13.03
CA LYS A 348 -12.00 -26.15 12.74
C LYS A 348 -11.07 -25.97 13.94
N VAL A 349 -11.09 -24.79 14.57
CA VAL A 349 -10.24 -24.46 15.73
C VAL A 349 -10.63 -25.24 16.99
N ASN A 350 -11.94 -25.48 17.23
CA ASN A 350 -12.41 -26.20 18.43
C ASN A 350 -12.31 -27.73 18.33
N PHE A 351 -12.11 -28.30 17.14
CA PHE A 351 -11.98 -29.75 16.97
C PHE A 351 -10.53 -30.24 17.10
N GLU A 352 -9.54 -29.35 17.12
CA GLU A 352 -8.12 -29.72 17.27
C GLU A 352 -7.54 -29.40 18.67
N ILE A 353 -8.42 -29.02 19.63
CA ILE A 353 -8.13 -28.92 21.07
C ILE A 353 -8.70 -30.16 21.76
#